data_7573d87b33c287aa7648bf1d931f302c
#
_entry.id   7573d87b33c287aa7648bf1d931f302c
#
_cell.length_a   1.000
_cell.length_b   1.000
_cell.length_c   1.000
_cell.angle_alpha   90.00
_cell.angle_beta   90.00
_cell.angle_gamma   90.00
#
_symmetry.space_group_name_H-M   'P 1'
#
loop_
_entity.id
_entity.type
_entity.pdbx_description
1 polymer ?
#
loop_
_entity_poly.entity_id
_entity_poly.type
_entity_poly.pdbx_seq_one_letter_code
_entity_poly.pdbx_strand_id
1 'polypeptide(L)'
;MRRALAVCLAAVALLTACTTQEKETGKDGAPTPRAPGSAEPGTLRVLASSELTDMAPVLDRIREDTGITVRLTPIGTLDAVDLLAKGGTDLKYDALWLSSNDSLRLRPEAAKRIVSETPVMTSPVAVGVKDATARKLGWRPGQVTWSQVERAVTDGKLTYGMTDPARSNSGFASLVSVASALSGAQSALTDADVAKATPRLRKFFTGQKLTSGSSGWLATAYERRGNVDALLNYESVLKGIEGLTVFRPTDGVVTADYPLSTLTSTHASTRENVRRLAEALRTPEIQREITRGTHRRPVLASVPPAPGLDTSRRRELPSPGTRSVADGLLDAYENDLRRPSRTVYVLDTSGSMEGERLRRLKEALTALTGDFRDREEVTLMPFGTDVKRVTTHVVDPADPRSGLDGISRDTRSLTAQGDTAIYTSLEKAYDHLGGGRDAFTSIVLMTDGENTEGADAADFDRFYGSLSGARREIPVFPILFGDSDRAELAHIAELTGGRLFDARKGSLDGAFEEIRGYQ
;
A
#
# COMPACT_ATOMS: atom_id res chain seq x y z
N MET A 1 78.12 -0.93 -14.47
CA MET A 1 78.41 -1.92 -15.55
C MET A 1 77.12 -2.05 -16.35
N ARG A 2 77.15 -1.42 -17.48
CA ARG A 2 76.94 -1.94 -18.85
C ARG A 2 75.52 -2.45 -19.09
N ARG A 3 74.68 -1.64 -19.81
CA ARG A 3 74.48 -1.56 -21.29
C ARG A 3 73.49 -2.62 -21.74
N ALA A 4 72.50 -2.46 -22.60
CA ALA A 4 72.12 -1.49 -23.66
C ALA A 4 70.67 -1.88 -24.09
N LEU A 5 69.78 -0.96 -24.42
CA LEU A 5 69.43 -0.38 -25.72
C LEU A 5 69.03 -1.36 -26.83
N ALA A 6 67.81 -1.18 -27.34
CA ALA A 6 67.38 -0.91 -28.72
C ALA A 6 65.86 -1.12 -28.86
N VAL A 7 65.03 -0.16 -29.17
CA VAL A 7 64.71 0.66 -30.36
C VAL A 7 64.35 -0.15 -31.61
N CYS A 8 63.14 0.04 -32.12
CA CYS A 8 62.69 0.41 -33.49
C CYS A 8 61.29 -0.23 -33.76
N LEU A 9 60.38 0.52 -34.09
CA LEU A 9 59.77 1.26 -35.21
C LEU A 9 58.68 0.54 -35.91
N ALA A 10 57.55 1.20 -35.90
CA ALA A 10 56.41 1.42 -36.80
C ALA A 10 56.31 0.62 -38.12
N ALA A 11 55.06 0.24 -38.43
CA ALA A 11 54.49 0.42 -39.78
C ALA A 11 52.96 0.40 -39.75
N VAL A 12 52.39 1.43 -40.35
CA VAL A 12 50.98 1.66 -40.70
C VAL A 12 50.66 0.83 -41.95
N ALA A 13 49.50 0.21 -42.00
CA ALA A 13 48.81 -0.11 -43.24
C ALA A 13 47.29 -0.07 -43.08
N LEU A 14 46.70 0.93 -43.66
CA LEU A 14 45.31 1.00 -44.10
C LEU A 14 45.11 0.06 -45.27
N LEU A 15 44.01 -0.72 -45.27
CA LEU A 15 43.30 -1.14 -46.51
C LEU A 15 41.85 -1.43 -46.22
N THR A 16 41.07 -0.87 -47.08
CA THR A 16 39.61 -0.81 -47.25
C THR A 16 38.95 -2.12 -47.71
N ALA A 17 37.71 -2.25 -47.38
CA ALA A 17 36.52 -2.63 -48.17
C ALA A 17 36.15 -4.13 -48.32
N CYS A 18 34.96 -4.37 -48.12
CA CYS A 18 33.82 -4.89 -48.89
C CYS A 18 32.97 -5.94 -48.19
N THR A 19 31.73 -5.53 -48.00
CA THR A 19 30.47 -6.28 -47.96
C THR A 19 30.50 -7.77 -48.31
N THR A 20 29.94 -8.56 -47.42
CA THR A 20 28.98 -9.64 -47.76
C THR A 20 27.99 -9.83 -46.67
N GLN A 21 26.75 -9.83 -47.09
CA GLN A 21 25.54 -10.02 -46.32
C GLN A 21 25.29 -11.55 -46.16
N GLU A 22 25.39 -12.07 -44.97
CA GLU A 22 24.87 -13.39 -44.66
C GLU A 22 23.83 -13.31 -43.55
N LYS A 23 22.71 -13.88 -43.88
CA LYS A 23 21.50 -14.04 -43.11
C LYS A 23 21.72 -15.18 -42.12
N GLU A 24 21.79 -14.91 -40.82
CA GLU A 24 21.64 -15.95 -39.81
C GLU A 24 20.45 -15.71 -38.91
N THR A 25 19.67 -16.76 -38.86
CA THR A 25 18.46 -16.98 -38.09
C THR A 25 18.68 -16.97 -36.60
N GLY A 26 17.64 -16.52 -35.90
CA GLY A 26 17.50 -16.24 -34.47
C GLY A 26 18.13 -17.21 -33.49
N LYS A 27 18.57 -16.62 -32.41
CA LYS A 27 18.57 -17.22 -31.07
C LYS A 27 18.13 -16.15 -30.07
N ASP A 28 17.04 -16.48 -29.39
CA ASP A 28 16.51 -15.73 -28.28
C ASP A 28 17.59 -15.54 -27.20
N GLY A 29 18.12 -14.33 -27.13
CA GLY A 29 18.95 -13.88 -26.02
C GLY A 29 18.06 -13.38 -24.90
N ALA A 30 18.00 -14.12 -23.78
CA ALA A 30 17.41 -13.63 -22.54
C ALA A 30 17.97 -12.24 -22.19
N PRO A 31 17.15 -11.27 -21.76
CA PRO A 31 17.66 -9.96 -21.39
C PRO A 31 18.56 -10.08 -20.15
N THR A 32 19.82 -9.75 -20.31
CA THR A 32 20.77 -9.60 -19.21
C THR A 32 20.21 -8.63 -18.17
N PRO A 33 20.29 -8.92 -16.85
CA PRO A 33 19.87 -7.98 -15.82
C PRO A 33 20.71 -6.71 -15.90
N ARG A 34 20.07 -5.59 -16.21
CA ARG A 34 20.72 -4.27 -16.20
C ARG A 34 21.08 -3.87 -14.77
N ALA A 35 22.28 -3.34 -14.58
CA ALA A 35 22.73 -2.80 -13.29
C ALA A 35 21.73 -1.72 -12.76
N PRO A 36 21.48 -1.67 -11.44
CA PRO A 36 20.65 -0.63 -10.85
C PRO A 36 21.28 0.75 -11.10
N GLY A 37 20.62 1.62 -11.87
CA GLY A 37 21.04 3.01 -12.05
C GLY A 37 21.02 3.59 -13.46
N SER A 38 20.91 2.80 -14.53
CA SER A 38 20.81 3.35 -15.89
C SER A 38 19.34 3.51 -16.32
N ALA A 39 18.75 4.69 -16.03
CA ALA A 39 17.50 5.08 -16.66
C ALA A 39 17.72 5.31 -18.16
N GLU A 40 16.78 4.85 -19.01
CA GLU A 40 16.77 5.21 -20.42
C GLU A 40 16.57 6.71 -20.59
N PRO A 41 17.17 7.34 -21.62
CA PRO A 41 16.92 8.75 -21.90
C PRO A 41 15.41 9.02 -21.96
N GLY A 42 14.91 9.99 -21.17
CA GLY A 42 13.48 10.31 -21.08
C GLY A 42 12.66 9.46 -20.12
N THR A 43 13.21 8.46 -19.45
CA THR A 43 12.49 7.67 -18.43
C THR A 43 12.62 8.29 -17.04
N LEU A 44 11.48 8.51 -16.39
CA LEU A 44 11.36 8.95 -14.99
C LEU A 44 10.88 7.79 -14.11
N ARG A 45 11.59 7.52 -13.03
CA ARG A 45 11.20 6.58 -11.97
C ARG A 45 10.52 7.38 -10.87
N VAL A 46 9.24 7.14 -10.67
CA VAL A 46 8.42 7.95 -9.76
C VAL A 46 7.85 7.07 -8.66
N LEU A 47 8.17 7.40 -7.41
CA LEU A 47 7.50 6.82 -6.26
C LEU A 47 6.14 7.51 -6.08
N ALA A 48 5.06 6.76 -6.15
CA ALA A 48 3.73 7.31 -6.33
C ALA A 48 2.67 6.68 -5.42
N SER A 49 1.68 7.48 -5.04
CA SER A 49 0.49 6.93 -4.37
C SER A 49 -0.19 5.87 -5.24
N SER A 50 -0.68 4.80 -4.62
CA SER A 50 -1.14 3.58 -5.31
C SER A 50 -2.32 3.81 -6.26
N GLU A 51 -3.17 4.76 -5.97
CA GLU A 51 -4.31 5.12 -6.82
C GLU A 51 -3.91 5.79 -8.13
N LEU A 52 -2.66 6.28 -8.25
CA LEU A 52 -2.16 6.90 -9.48
C LEU A 52 -1.89 5.90 -10.62
N THR A 53 -2.04 4.62 -10.38
CA THR A 53 -2.00 3.60 -11.45
C THR A 53 -3.09 3.82 -12.51
N ASP A 54 -4.19 4.48 -12.17
CA ASP A 54 -5.26 4.89 -13.09
C ASP A 54 -4.86 6.02 -14.07
N MET A 55 -3.71 6.66 -13.82
CA MET A 55 -3.13 7.67 -14.71
C MET A 55 -2.44 7.08 -15.95
N ALA A 56 -2.33 5.75 -16.07
CA ALA A 56 -1.59 5.12 -17.16
C ALA A 56 -1.99 5.64 -18.57
N PRO A 57 -3.27 5.77 -18.93
CA PRO A 57 -3.66 6.31 -20.25
C PRO A 57 -3.18 7.75 -20.48
N VAL A 58 -3.25 8.60 -19.44
CA VAL A 58 -2.79 10.00 -19.50
C VAL A 58 -1.27 10.06 -19.66
N LEU A 59 -0.53 9.19 -18.95
CA LEU A 59 0.93 9.11 -19.05
C LEU A 59 1.38 8.56 -20.40
N ASP A 60 0.65 7.64 -21.01
CA ASP A 60 0.90 7.16 -22.36
C ASP A 60 0.73 8.29 -23.40
N ARG A 61 -0.31 9.09 -23.28
CA ARG A 61 -0.50 10.28 -24.11
C ARG A 61 0.64 11.28 -23.92
N ILE A 62 1.03 11.60 -22.70
CA ILE A 62 2.16 12.51 -22.44
C ILE A 62 3.46 11.95 -23.02
N ARG A 63 3.67 10.63 -22.98
CA ARG A 63 4.83 9.98 -23.61
C ARG A 63 4.85 10.19 -25.12
N GLU A 64 3.71 10.07 -25.79
CA GLU A 64 3.58 10.33 -27.23
C GLU A 64 3.90 11.79 -27.57
N ASP A 65 3.42 12.74 -26.77
CA ASP A 65 3.58 14.17 -27.02
C ASP A 65 4.98 14.70 -26.63
N THR A 66 5.65 14.10 -25.64
CA THR A 66 6.87 14.67 -25.03
C THR A 66 8.09 13.76 -25.11
N GLY A 67 7.94 12.47 -25.41
CA GLY A 67 8.97 11.44 -25.31
C GLY A 67 9.33 11.03 -23.88
N ILE A 68 8.62 11.54 -22.86
CA ILE A 68 8.90 11.23 -21.45
C ILE A 68 8.11 9.97 -21.04
N THR A 69 8.84 8.92 -20.67
CA THR A 69 8.26 7.70 -20.11
C THR A 69 8.25 7.78 -18.58
N VAL A 70 7.09 7.57 -17.95
CA VAL A 70 6.95 7.57 -16.50
C VAL A 70 6.74 6.14 -15.99
N ARG A 71 7.58 5.70 -15.06
CA ARG A 71 7.44 4.40 -14.39
C ARG A 71 7.05 4.64 -12.93
N LEU A 72 5.80 4.36 -12.60
CA LEU A 72 5.28 4.49 -11.25
C LEU A 72 5.65 3.27 -10.40
N THR A 73 6.09 3.52 -9.18
CA THR A 73 6.21 2.51 -8.11
C THR A 73 5.17 2.86 -7.05
N PRO A 74 4.07 2.09 -6.94
CA PRO A 74 2.99 2.39 -6.01
C PRO A 74 3.38 2.09 -4.56
N ILE A 75 3.02 3.01 -3.65
CA ILE A 75 3.28 2.92 -2.21
C ILE A 75 2.19 3.69 -1.43
N GLY A 76 2.06 3.44 -0.12
CA GLY A 76 1.35 4.32 0.80
C GLY A 76 2.07 5.66 0.97
N THR A 77 1.32 6.76 1.10
CA THR A 77 1.94 8.10 1.20
C THR A 77 2.79 8.25 2.45
N LEU A 78 2.34 7.76 3.61
CA LEU A 78 3.10 7.88 4.85
C LEU A 78 4.31 6.95 4.84
N ASP A 79 4.18 5.74 4.28
CA ASP A 79 5.31 4.83 4.06
C ASP A 79 6.39 5.49 3.17
N ALA A 80 5.97 6.23 2.11
CA ALA A 80 6.90 6.98 1.27
C ALA A 80 7.62 8.09 2.04
N VAL A 81 6.92 8.79 2.92
CA VAL A 81 7.50 9.85 3.78
C VAL A 81 8.52 9.26 4.75
N ASP A 82 8.24 8.12 5.35
CA ASP A 82 9.17 7.41 6.24
C ASP A 82 10.40 6.91 5.49
N LEU A 83 10.21 6.36 4.29
CA LEU A 83 11.30 5.94 3.42
C LEU A 83 12.23 7.12 3.06
N LEU A 84 11.65 8.30 2.76
CA LEU A 84 12.41 9.52 2.52
C LEU A 84 13.20 9.97 3.77
N ALA A 85 12.56 9.96 4.92
CA ALA A 85 13.18 10.37 6.17
C ALA A 85 14.38 9.47 6.52
N LYS A 86 14.27 8.15 6.28
CA LYS A 86 15.35 7.17 6.46
C LYS A 86 16.47 7.28 5.41
N GLY A 87 16.30 8.03 4.34
CA GLY A 87 17.32 8.20 3.30
C GLY A 87 17.35 7.13 2.19
N GLY A 88 16.33 6.28 2.11
CA GLY A 88 16.28 5.12 1.20
C GLY A 88 15.97 5.42 -0.27
N THR A 89 15.66 6.65 -0.65
CA THR A 89 15.17 6.99 -1.99
C THR A 89 16.21 7.58 -2.94
N ASP A 90 17.36 8.03 -2.43
CA ASP A 90 18.30 8.89 -3.16
C ASP A 90 18.88 8.28 -4.43
N LEU A 91 18.84 6.94 -4.56
CA LEU A 91 19.40 6.26 -5.73
C LEU A 91 18.37 5.54 -6.60
N LYS A 92 17.09 5.50 -6.19
CA LYS A 92 16.08 4.70 -6.87
C LYS A 92 15.05 5.50 -7.66
N TYR A 93 14.70 6.71 -7.20
CA TYR A 93 13.62 7.51 -7.75
C TYR A 93 14.10 8.89 -8.18
N ASP A 94 13.46 9.42 -9.21
CA ASP A 94 13.74 10.73 -9.79
C ASP A 94 12.74 11.78 -9.28
N ALA A 95 11.53 11.34 -8.92
CA ALA A 95 10.46 12.18 -8.41
C ALA A 95 9.56 11.41 -7.45
N LEU A 96 8.77 12.18 -6.68
CA LEU A 96 7.63 11.70 -5.91
C LEU A 96 6.34 12.24 -6.52
N TRP A 97 5.30 11.43 -6.47
CA TRP A 97 3.96 11.85 -6.82
C TRP A 97 2.97 11.30 -5.79
N LEU A 98 2.94 11.93 -4.64
CA LEU A 98 2.09 11.52 -3.53
C LEU A 98 0.71 12.17 -3.64
N SER A 99 -0.25 11.67 -2.88
CA SER A 99 -1.58 12.28 -2.81
C SER A 99 -1.56 13.64 -2.10
N SER A 100 -0.67 13.82 -1.11
CA SER A 100 -0.37 15.10 -0.45
C SER A 100 1.04 15.10 0.13
N ASN A 101 1.65 16.27 0.23
CA ASN A 101 2.93 16.47 0.92
C ASN A 101 2.76 17.02 2.35
N ASP A 102 1.54 17.10 2.90
CA ASP A 102 1.33 17.68 4.23
C ASP A 102 2.07 16.90 5.32
N SER A 103 1.97 15.58 5.33
CA SER A 103 2.72 14.72 6.27
C SER A 103 4.24 14.83 6.06
N LEU A 104 4.68 15.00 4.81
CA LEU A 104 6.10 15.21 4.48
C LEU A 104 6.62 16.52 5.07
N ARG A 105 5.83 17.61 5.00
CA ARG A 105 6.20 18.93 5.55
C ARG A 105 6.35 18.90 7.09
N LEU A 106 5.65 17.99 7.77
CA LEU A 106 5.77 17.81 9.22
C LEU A 106 7.06 17.07 9.63
N ARG A 107 7.83 16.52 8.67
CA ARG A 107 9.08 15.79 8.88
C ARG A 107 10.25 16.51 8.20
N PRO A 108 11.02 17.34 8.91
CA PRO A 108 12.11 18.14 8.32
C PRO A 108 13.15 17.30 7.57
N GLU A 109 13.43 16.10 8.03
CA GLU A 109 14.37 15.15 7.41
C GLU A 109 13.89 14.66 6.03
N ALA A 110 12.57 14.55 5.82
CA ALA A 110 11.98 14.24 4.51
C ALA A 110 11.79 15.51 3.67
N ALA A 111 11.30 16.60 4.26
CA ALA A 111 11.01 17.86 3.57
C ALA A 111 12.25 18.44 2.86
N LYS A 112 13.44 18.38 3.49
CA LYS A 112 14.71 18.85 2.90
C LYS A 112 15.14 18.07 1.65
N ARG A 113 14.51 16.94 1.33
CA ARG A 113 14.82 16.14 0.15
C ARG A 113 14.03 16.56 -1.08
N ILE A 114 13.13 17.54 -0.95
CA ILE A 114 12.33 18.07 -2.05
C ILE A 114 12.92 19.39 -2.52
N VAL A 115 13.10 19.52 -3.85
CA VAL A 115 13.55 20.76 -4.49
C VAL A 115 12.36 21.62 -4.92
N SER A 116 11.36 20.98 -5.48
CA SER A 116 10.16 21.65 -5.99
C SER A 116 8.96 20.72 -5.94
N GLU A 117 7.79 21.29 -5.83
CA GLU A 117 6.51 20.58 -5.87
C GLU A 117 5.51 21.36 -6.73
N THR A 118 4.72 20.65 -7.52
CA THR A 118 3.73 21.23 -8.42
C THR A 118 2.43 20.45 -8.29
N PRO A 119 1.38 21.00 -7.66
CA PRO A 119 0.04 20.40 -7.64
C PRO A 119 -0.49 20.25 -9.07
N VAL A 120 -0.98 19.05 -9.40
CA VAL A 120 -1.42 18.75 -10.78
C VAL A 120 -2.89 18.37 -10.88
N MET A 121 -3.55 17.99 -9.80
CA MET A 121 -4.96 17.65 -9.72
C MET A 121 -5.39 17.59 -8.24
N THR A 122 -6.71 17.56 -7.97
CA THR A 122 -7.17 17.44 -6.57
C THR A 122 -8.25 16.38 -6.41
N SER A 123 -8.36 15.82 -5.19
CA SER A 123 -9.47 14.95 -4.81
C SER A 123 -9.72 15.03 -3.30
N PRO A 124 -10.92 15.47 -2.87
CA PRO A 124 -11.27 15.51 -1.46
C PRO A 124 -11.53 14.09 -0.92
N VAL A 125 -11.33 13.89 0.37
CA VAL A 125 -11.84 12.73 1.07
C VAL A 125 -13.37 12.76 1.07
N ALA A 126 -13.98 11.59 0.87
CA ALA A 126 -15.43 11.44 0.76
C ALA A 126 -15.87 10.09 1.35
N VAL A 127 -17.18 9.90 1.46
CA VAL A 127 -17.82 8.66 1.91
C VAL A 127 -18.61 8.07 0.74
N GLY A 128 -18.16 6.93 0.22
CA GLY A 128 -18.91 6.15 -0.78
C GLY A 128 -19.78 5.13 -0.07
N VAL A 129 -21.08 5.22 -0.22
CA VAL A 129 -22.03 4.34 0.46
C VAL A 129 -22.80 3.50 -0.56
N LYS A 130 -22.97 2.20 -0.31
CA LYS A 130 -23.81 1.35 -1.16
C LYS A 130 -25.19 2.02 -1.38
N ASP A 131 -25.64 2.06 -2.61
CA ASP A 131 -26.90 2.73 -2.99
C ASP A 131 -28.08 2.28 -2.15
N ALA A 132 -28.16 0.98 -1.84
CA ALA A 132 -29.22 0.42 -0.98
C ALA A 132 -29.15 0.95 0.45
N THR A 133 -27.93 1.05 1.01
CA THR A 133 -27.69 1.57 2.37
C THR A 133 -27.96 3.08 2.42
N ALA A 134 -27.50 3.84 1.42
CA ALA A 134 -27.77 5.28 1.32
C ALA A 134 -29.28 5.58 1.30
N ARG A 135 -30.05 4.79 0.54
CA ARG A 135 -31.53 4.89 0.52
C ARG A 135 -32.14 4.57 1.89
N LYS A 136 -31.70 3.50 2.56
CA LYS A 136 -32.19 3.14 3.91
C LYS A 136 -31.92 4.22 4.95
N LEU A 137 -30.75 4.89 4.85
CA LEU A 137 -30.38 6.00 5.73
C LEU A 137 -31.07 7.33 5.38
N GLY A 138 -31.75 7.39 4.22
CA GLY A 138 -32.39 8.63 3.74
C GLY A 138 -31.39 9.71 3.34
N TRP A 139 -30.15 9.33 3.04
CA TRP A 139 -29.08 10.27 2.73
C TRP A 139 -29.19 10.81 1.30
N ARG A 140 -28.92 12.10 1.18
CA ARG A 140 -28.91 12.79 -0.13
C ARG A 140 -27.58 13.53 -0.31
N PRO A 141 -27.01 13.55 -1.52
CA PRO A 141 -25.81 14.34 -1.81
C PRO A 141 -25.97 15.79 -1.34
N GLY A 142 -24.90 16.33 -0.76
CA GLY A 142 -24.90 17.70 -0.22
C GLY A 142 -25.56 17.90 1.15
N GLN A 143 -26.00 16.84 1.82
CA GLN A 143 -26.67 16.95 3.14
C GLN A 143 -25.99 16.13 4.25
N VAL A 144 -25.03 15.27 3.91
CA VAL A 144 -24.37 14.38 4.87
C VAL A 144 -23.22 15.08 5.58
N THR A 145 -23.11 14.89 6.90
CA THR A 145 -22.03 15.36 7.76
C THR A 145 -21.26 14.19 8.36
N TRP A 146 -20.02 14.40 8.79
CA TRP A 146 -19.25 13.40 9.54
C TRP A 146 -19.97 12.96 10.82
N SER A 147 -20.65 13.89 11.49
CA SER A 147 -21.46 13.56 12.67
C SER A 147 -22.67 12.65 12.34
N GLN A 148 -23.22 12.73 11.14
CA GLN A 148 -24.26 11.78 10.70
C GLN A 148 -23.67 10.41 10.36
N VAL A 149 -22.48 10.37 9.75
CA VAL A 149 -21.75 9.12 9.51
C VAL A 149 -21.45 8.44 10.85
N GLU A 150 -20.90 9.16 11.82
CA GLU A 150 -20.59 8.63 13.16
C GLU A 150 -21.84 8.06 13.86
N ARG A 151 -22.96 8.77 13.79
CA ARG A 151 -24.22 8.26 14.35
C ARG A 151 -24.70 6.99 13.67
N ALA A 152 -24.64 6.92 12.34
CA ALA A 152 -25.04 5.72 11.61
C ALA A 152 -24.19 4.50 11.99
N VAL A 153 -22.91 4.70 12.23
CA VAL A 153 -22.00 3.67 12.74
C VAL A 153 -22.37 3.27 14.17
N THR A 154 -22.51 4.24 15.05
CA THR A 154 -22.85 4.00 16.49
C THR A 154 -24.19 3.29 16.64
N ASP A 155 -25.16 3.56 15.76
CA ASP A 155 -26.46 2.90 15.72
C ASP A 155 -26.40 1.48 15.08
N GLY A 156 -25.24 1.02 14.65
CA GLY A 156 -25.06 -0.26 13.96
C GLY A 156 -25.68 -0.33 12.56
N LYS A 157 -25.96 0.83 11.94
CA LYS A 157 -26.61 0.95 10.62
C LYS A 157 -25.62 1.08 9.48
N LEU A 158 -24.32 1.28 9.78
CA LEU A 158 -23.27 1.49 8.80
C LEU A 158 -21.98 0.84 9.26
N THR A 159 -21.44 -0.03 8.42
CA THR A 159 -20.05 -0.52 8.48
C THR A 159 -19.24 0.07 7.35
N TYR A 160 -17.93 0.24 7.54
CA TYR A 160 -17.12 0.85 6.49
C TYR A 160 -15.71 0.27 6.39
N GLY A 161 -15.11 0.49 5.22
CA GLY A 161 -13.70 0.30 4.96
C GLY A 161 -12.98 1.65 4.91
N MET A 162 -11.74 1.67 5.42
CA MET A 162 -10.86 2.83 5.38
C MET A 162 -9.41 2.36 5.31
N THR A 163 -8.54 3.10 4.64
CA THR A 163 -7.12 2.79 4.68
C THR A 163 -6.54 3.06 6.05
N ASP A 164 -5.44 2.37 6.38
CA ASP A 164 -4.68 2.61 7.59
C ASP A 164 -4.12 4.05 7.59
N PRO A 165 -4.50 4.90 8.56
CA PRO A 165 -4.03 6.28 8.65
C PRO A 165 -2.52 6.42 8.85
N ALA A 166 -1.85 5.43 9.43
CA ALA A 166 -0.41 5.45 9.64
C ALA A 166 0.39 5.19 8.34
N ARG A 167 -0.28 4.66 7.29
CA ARG A 167 0.35 4.30 6.02
C ARG A 167 -0.14 5.11 4.83
N SER A 168 -1.43 5.45 4.82
CA SER A 168 -2.10 6.07 3.68
C SER A 168 -2.69 7.42 4.01
N ASN A 169 -2.43 8.40 3.14
CA ASN A 169 -2.98 9.74 3.32
C ASN A 169 -4.52 9.79 3.23
N SER A 170 -5.19 8.91 2.48
CA SER A 170 -6.67 8.88 2.49
C SER A 170 -7.21 8.48 3.87
N GLY A 171 -6.54 7.55 4.56
CA GLY A 171 -6.86 7.20 5.94
C GLY A 171 -6.55 8.34 6.90
N PHE A 172 -5.35 8.92 6.82
CA PHE A 172 -4.95 10.05 7.64
C PHE A 172 -5.88 11.25 7.45
N ALA A 173 -6.16 11.62 6.20
CA ALA A 173 -7.09 12.70 5.87
C ALA A 173 -8.52 12.42 6.35
N SER A 174 -8.97 11.16 6.31
CA SER A 174 -10.27 10.74 6.88
C SER A 174 -10.27 10.90 8.40
N LEU A 175 -9.23 10.42 9.08
CA LEU A 175 -9.07 10.53 10.53
C LEU A 175 -9.07 12.00 10.97
N VAL A 176 -8.29 12.86 10.30
CA VAL A 176 -8.25 14.32 10.54
C VAL A 176 -9.64 14.95 10.31
N SER A 177 -10.32 14.58 9.22
CA SER A 177 -11.65 15.10 8.88
C SER A 177 -12.69 14.77 9.96
N VAL A 178 -12.73 13.49 10.39
CA VAL A 178 -13.65 13.03 11.42
C VAL A 178 -13.32 13.66 12.78
N ALA A 179 -12.04 13.68 13.17
CA ALA A 179 -11.60 14.30 14.43
C ALA A 179 -11.96 15.80 14.48
N SER A 180 -11.71 16.54 13.39
CA SER A 180 -12.05 17.97 13.29
C SER A 180 -13.56 18.20 13.41
N ALA A 181 -14.37 17.42 12.72
CA ALA A 181 -15.83 17.52 12.78
C ALA A 181 -16.38 17.17 14.18
N LEU A 182 -15.86 16.09 14.80
CA LEU A 182 -16.34 15.62 16.10
C LEU A 182 -15.88 16.48 17.27
N SER A 183 -14.71 17.13 17.18
CA SER A 183 -14.25 18.13 18.15
C SER A 183 -14.92 19.49 17.97
N GLY A 184 -15.39 19.79 16.76
CA GLY A 184 -15.88 21.11 16.36
C GLY A 184 -14.75 22.12 16.11
N ALA A 185 -13.54 21.63 15.78
CA ALA A 185 -12.37 22.46 15.49
C ALA A 185 -12.63 23.45 14.35
N GLN A 186 -12.22 24.70 14.55
CA GLN A 186 -12.39 25.76 13.54
C GLN A 186 -11.08 26.09 12.81
N SER A 187 -9.95 25.55 13.29
CA SER A 187 -8.60 25.69 12.75
C SER A 187 -7.91 24.31 12.74
N ALA A 188 -6.60 24.28 12.50
CA ALA A 188 -5.81 23.06 12.62
C ALA A 188 -6.01 22.41 14.00
N LEU A 189 -6.13 21.07 14.00
CA LEU A 189 -6.31 20.31 15.23
C LEU A 189 -5.21 20.58 16.24
N THR A 190 -5.61 20.65 17.49
CA THR A 190 -4.75 20.71 18.67
C THR A 190 -4.89 19.43 19.50
N ASP A 191 -3.96 19.19 20.44
CA ASP A 191 -4.07 18.04 21.37
C ASP A 191 -5.39 18.06 22.17
N ALA A 192 -5.89 19.25 22.53
CA ALA A 192 -7.18 19.39 23.21
C ALA A 192 -8.36 18.99 22.32
N ASP A 193 -8.31 19.28 21.00
CA ASP A 193 -9.33 18.86 20.05
C ASP A 193 -9.30 17.34 19.87
N VAL A 194 -8.13 16.74 19.79
CA VAL A 194 -7.96 15.28 19.71
C VAL A 194 -8.54 14.62 20.96
N ALA A 195 -8.17 15.07 22.15
CA ALA A 195 -8.71 14.55 23.41
C ALA A 195 -10.24 14.65 23.47
N LYS A 196 -10.81 15.78 23.04
CA LYS A 196 -12.26 16.00 22.98
C LYS A 196 -12.97 15.06 21.98
N ALA A 197 -12.35 14.77 20.83
CA ALA A 197 -12.92 13.89 19.81
C ALA A 197 -12.81 12.40 20.18
N THR A 198 -11.79 11.99 20.92
CA THR A 198 -11.42 10.58 21.21
C THR A 198 -12.60 9.70 21.66
N PRO A 199 -13.49 10.09 22.59
CA PRO A 199 -14.61 9.24 23.00
C PRO A 199 -15.60 8.93 21.87
N ARG A 200 -15.78 9.86 20.93
CA ARG A 200 -16.63 9.67 19.75
C ARG A 200 -15.89 8.91 18.63
N LEU A 201 -14.59 9.15 18.48
CA LEU A 201 -13.74 8.39 17.56
C LEU A 201 -13.73 6.90 17.91
N ARG A 202 -13.63 6.52 19.20
CA ARG A 202 -13.77 5.10 19.62
C ARG A 202 -15.05 4.47 19.09
N LYS A 203 -16.17 5.17 19.18
CA LYS A 203 -17.46 4.67 18.66
C LYS A 203 -17.45 4.61 17.13
N PHE A 204 -16.90 5.61 16.47
CA PHE A 204 -16.78 5.65 15.02
C PHE A 204 -15.96 4.46 14.49
N PHE A 205 -14.83 4.15 15.11
CA PHE A 205 -13.94 3.07 14.66
C PHE A 205 -14.48 1.65 14.93
N THR A 206 -15.54 1.48 15.73
CA THR A 206 -16.24 0.17 15.82
C THR A 206 -16.85 -0.28 14.49
N GLY A 207 -17.14 0.67 13.59
CA GLY A 207 -17.71 0.39 12.27
C GLY A 207 -16.68 0.06 11.19
N GLN A 208 -15.37 0.26 11.45
CA GLN A 208 -14.32 -0.11 10.51
C GLN A 208 -14.15 -1.63 10.49
N LYS A 209 -14.57 -2.27 9.39
CA LYS A 209 -14.52 -3.74 9.22
C LYS A 209 -13.60 -4.16 8.07
N LEU A 210 -13.11 -3.22 7.27
CA LEU A 210 -12.16 -3.44 6.19
C LEU A 210 -11.05 -2.39 6.29
N THR A 211 -9.80 -2.83 6.19
CA THR A 211 -8.63 -1.94 6.14
C THR A 211 -7.69 -2.32 5.02
N SER A 212 -6.83 -1.40 4.61
CA SER A 212 -5.80 -1.61 3.59
C SER A 212 -4.70 -0.55 3.75
N GLY A 213 -3.48 -0.88 3.35
CA GLY A 213 -2.34 0.02 3.42
C GLY A 213 -2.38 1.19 2.43
N SER A 214 -3.29 1.18 1.43
CA SER A 214 -3.37 2.27 0.46
C SER A 214 -4.72 2.36 -0.25
N SER A 215 -4.99 3.53 -0.84
CA SER A 215 -6.27 3.90 -1.47
C SER A 215 -6.70 2.97 -2.60
N GLY A 216 -5.81 2.65 -3.53
CA GLY A 216 -6.12 1.77 -4.66
C GLY A 216 -6.34 0.32 -4.20
N TRP A 217 -5.57 -0.13 -3.24
CA TRP A 217 -5.74 -1.49 -2.70
C TRP A 217 -7.01 -1.65 -1.85
N LEU A 218 -7.45 -0.59 -1.17
CA LEU A 218 -8.74 -0.61 -0.47
C LEU A 218 -9.90 -0.83 -1.44
N ALA A 219 -9.88 -0.16 -2.60
CA ALA A 219 -10.90 -0.34 -3.64
C ALA A 219 -10.91 -1.80 -4.12
N THR A 220 -9.74 -2.37 -4.46
CA THR A 220 -9.62 -3.77 -4.88
C THR A 220 -10.11 -4.75 -3.80
N ALA A 221 -9.76 -4.51 -2.53
CA ALA A 221 -10.22 -5.35 -1.42
C ALA A 221 -11.74 -5.30 -1.25
N TYR A 222 -12.33 -4.12 -1.42
CA TYR A 222 -13.78 -3.95 -1.37
C TYR A 222 -14.49 -4.65 -2.53
N GLU A 223 -14.00 -4.52 -3.76
CA GLU A 223 -14.58 -5.18 -4.94
C GLU A 223 -14.58 -6.71 -4.80
N ARG A 224 -13.54 -7.27 -4.19
CA ARG A 224 -13.44 -8.71 -3.94
C ARG A 224 -14.34 -9.21 -2.80
N ARG A 225 -14.48 -8.44 -1.74
CA ARG A 225 -15.15 -8.87 -0.51
C ARG A 225 -16.58 -8.36 -0.40
N GLY A 226 -16.82 -7.09 -0.73
CA GLY A 226 -18.14 -6.45 -0.69
C GLY A 226 -18.84 -6.44 0.68
N ASN A 227 -18.11 -6.72 1.76
CA ASN A 227 -18.67 -7.04 3.09
C ASN A 227 -18.91 -5.83 4.00
N VAL A 228 -18.69 -4.60 3.50
CA VAL A 228 -18.97 -3.35 4.22
C VAL A 228 -19.98 -2.50 3.46
N ASP A 229 -20.67 -1.60 4.18
CA ASP A 229 -21.72 -0.73 3.63
C ASP A 229 -21.16 0.50 2.93
N ALA A 230 -19.97 0.94 3.32
CA ALA A 230 -19.36 2.16 2.84
C ALA A 230 -17.83 2.07 2.75
N LEU A 231 -17.23 3.02 2.03
CA LEU A 231 -15.79 3.27 2.02
C LEU A 231 -15.51 4.73 2.33
N LEU A 232 -14.46 4.99 3.12
CA LEU A 232 -13.84 6.29 3.28
C LEU A 232 -12.59 6.31 2.42
N ASN A 233 -12.58 7.16 1.40
CA ASN A 233 -11.47 7.29 0.46
C ASN A 233 -11.58 8.62 -0.30
N TYR A 234 -10.68 8.87 -1.24
CA TYR A 234 -10.81 10.00 -2.15
C TYR A 234 -12.04 9.89 -3.05
N GLU A 235 -12.69 11.05 -3.30
CA GLU A 235 -13.85 11.13 -4.21
C GLU A 235 -13.56 10.45 -5.55
N SER A 236 -12.37 10.67 -6.12
CA SER A 236 -11.94 10.08 -7.40
C SER A 236 -11.98 8.56 -7.39
N VAL A 237 -11.44 7.93 -6.35
CA VAL A 237 -11.43 6.46 -6.20
C VAL A 237 -12.85 5.93 -6.05
N LEU A 238 -13.64 6.56 -5.16
CA LEU A 238 -15.02 6.13 -4.90
C LEU A 238 -15.94 6.25 -6.11
N LYS A 239 -15.73 7.26 -6.97
CA LYS A 239 -16.47 7.45 -8.21
C LYS A 239 -16.17 6.38 -9.27
N GLY A 240 -15.03 5.73 -9.18
CA GLY A 240 -14.67 4.58 -10.03
C GLY A 240 -15.33 3.26 -9.61
N ILE A 241 -15.97 3.19 -8.44
CA ILE A 241 -16.58 1.96 -7.92
C ILE A 241 -18.09 2.00 -8.17
N GLU A 242 -18.60 1.03 -8.94
CA GLU A 242 -20.02 0.92 -9.24
C GLU A 242 -20.86 0.61 -7.98
N GLY A 243 -22.10 1.10 -7.94
CA GLY A 243 -23.05 0.86 -6.87
C GLY A 243 -22.81 1.68 -5.59
N LEU A 244 -21.89 2.66 -5.64
CA LEU A 244 -21.65 3.60 -4.54
C LEU A 244 -22.23 4.99 -4.86
N THR A 245 -23.05 5.50 -3.96
CA THR A 245 -23.37 6.94 -3.90
C THR A 245 -22.30 7.64 -3.08
N VAL A 246 -21.64 8.64 -3.68
CA VAL A 246 -20.52 9.37 -3.06
C VAL A 246 -21.02 10.65 -2.39
N PHE A 247 -20.69 10.81 -1.12
CA PHE A 247 -21.01 11.96 -0.28
C PHE A 247 -19.74 12.69 0.13
N ARG A 248 -19.65 14.00 -0.17
CA ARG A 248 -18.65 14.89 0.43
C ARG A 248 -19.28 15.53 1.66
N PRO A 249 -18.78 15.24 2.88
CA PRO A 249 -19.37 15.79 4.10
C PRO A 249 -19.42 17.32 4.09
N THR A 250 -20.55 17.87 4.56
CA THR A 250 -20.82 19.32 4.48
C THR A 250 -20.15 20.11 5.59
N ASP A 251 -19.72 19.45 6.67
CA ASP A 251 -18.99 20.04 7.79
C ASP A 251 -17.48 20.16 7.51
N GLY A 252 -17.00 19.62 6.39
CA GLY A 252 -15.66 19.86 5.87
C GLY A 252 -14.98 18.59 5.35
N VAL A 253 -13.94 18.80 4.54
CA VAL A 253 -13.13 17.74 3.94
C VAL A 253 -11.66 18.13 3.96
N VAL A 254 -10.77 17.14 3.94
CA VAL A 254 -9.35 17.31 3.60
C VAL A 254 -9.17 16.93 2.15
N THR A 255 -8.50 17.77 1.37
CA THR A 255 -8.33 17.58 -0.08
C THR A 255 -6.88 17.23 -0.42
N ALA A 256 -6.69 16.10 -1.09
CA ALA A 256 -5.41 15.74 -1.71
C ALA A 256 -5.16 16.64 -2.93
N ASP A 257 -3.92 17.12 -3.10
CA ASP A 257 -3.51 18.04 -4.17
C ASP A 257 -2.52 17.41 -5.19
N TYR A 258 -2.14 16.17 -4.97
CA TYR A 258 -1.29 15.34 -5.83
C TYR A 258 -0.06 16.09 -6.38
N PRO A 259 0.84 16.59 -5.53
CA PRO A 259 1.99 17.34 -5.98
C PRO A 259 3.03 16.42 -6.63
N LEU A 260 3.38 16.70 -7.89
CA LEU A 260 4.57 16.11 -8.51
C LEU A 260 5.80 16.85 -7.95
N SER A 261 6.66 16.12 -7.25
CA SER A 261 7.76 16.68 -6.48
C SER A 261 9.11 16.16 -7.00
N THR A 262 10.07 17.07 -7.18
CA THR A 262 11.43 16.73 -7.62
C THR A 262 12.32 16.47 -6.41
N LEU A 263 13.09 15.39 -6.42
CA LEU A 263 14.04 15.06 -5.35
C LEU A 263 15.36 15.85 -5.47
N THR A 264 16.01 16.11 -4.33
CA THR A 264 17.33 16.75 -4.29
C THR A 264 18.42 15.92 -4.97
N SER A 265 18.30 14.59 -4.90
CA SER A 265 19.22 13.63 -5.54
C SER A 265 19.10 13.56 -7.07
N THR A 266 18.03 14.10 -7.65
CA THR A 266 17.76 14.02 -9.10
C THR A 266 18.75 14.88 -9.89
N HIS A 267 19.37 14.30 -10.93
CA HIS A 267 20.29 15.01 -11.81
C HIS A 267 19.60 16.17 -12.57
N ALA A 268 20.36 17.21 -12.90
CA ALA A 268 19.84 18.42 -13.54
C ALA A 268 19.04 18.14 -14.83
N SER A 269 19.55 17.26 -15.71
CA SER A 269 18.86 16.86 -16.94
C SER A 269 17.53 16.13 -16.67
N THR A 270 17.47 15.31 -15.63
CA THR A 270 16.28 14.58 -15.23
C THR A 270 15.27 15.52 -14.54
N ARG A 271 15.74 16.53 -13.78
CA ARG A 271 14.86 17.58 -13.20
C ARG A 271 14.11 18.33 -14.28
N GLU A 272 14.75 18.60 -15.41
CA GLU A 272 14.10 19.23 -16.56
C GLU A 272 12.96 18.35 -17.10
N ASN A 273 13.14 17.03 -17.18
CA ASN A 273 12.07 16.12 -17.57
C ASN A 273 10.92 16.10 -16.55
N VAL A 274 11.20 16.17 -15.24
CA VAL A 274 10.15 16.29 -14.20
C VAL A 274 9.36 17.61 -14.38
N ARG A 275 10.06 18.72 -14.65
CA ARG A 275 9.44 20.01 -14.91
C ARG A 275 8.53 19.95 -16.15
N ARG A 276 9.01 19.40 -17.27
CA ARG A 276 8.25 19.21 -18.50
C ARG A 276 7.02 18.33 -18.29
N LEU A 277 7.16 17.25 -17.49
CA LEU A 277 6.04 16.39 -17.11
C LEU A 277 4.98 17.20 -16.33
N ALA A 278 5.40 17.99 -15.33
CA ALA A 278 4.49 18.84 -14.56
C ALA A 278 3.75 19.86 -15.45
N GLU A 279 4.44 20.44 -16.41
CA GLU A 279 3.83 21.37 -17.38
C GLU A 279 2.83 20.65 -18.28
N ALA A 280 3.17 19.50 -18.83
CA ALA A 280 2.28 18.68 -19.65
C ALA A 280 1.01 18.29 -18.88
N LEU A 281 1.15 17.82 -17.64
CA LEU A 281 0.02 17.47 -16.75
C LEU A 281 -0.91 18.65 -16.49
N ARG A 282 -0.45 19.89 -16.61
CA ARG A 282 -1.22 21.11 -16.38
C ARG A 282 -1.73 21.79 -17.66
N THR A 283 -1.56 21.18 -18.83
CA THR A 283 -2.21 21.72 -20.04
C THR A 283 -3.74 21.52 -19.97
N PRO A 284 -4.55 22.41 -20.54
CA PRO A 284 -6.01 22.28 -20.51
C PRO A 284 -6.51 20.96 -21.10
N GLU A 285 -5.84 20.45 -22.12
CA GLU A 285 -6.16 19.19 -22.80
C GLU A 285 -5.98 18.00 -21.83
N ILE A 286 -4.82 17.89 -21.23
CA ILE A 286 -4.50 16.82 -20.27
C ILE A 286 -5.37 16.93 -19.01
N GLN A 287 -5.62 18.14 -18.51
CA GLN A 287 -6.52 18.34 -17.36
C GLN A 287 -7.96 17.86 -17.64
N ARG A 288 -8.48 18.05 -18.87
CA ARG A 288 -9.79 17.48 -19.27
C ARG A 288 -9.76 15.95 -19.32
N GLU A 289 -8.65 15.37 -19.78
CA GLU A 289 -8.46 13.93 -19.82
C GLU A 289 -8.39 13.35 -18.41
N ILE A 290 -7.56 13.93 -17.52
CA ILE A 290 -7.46 13.54 -16.11
C ILE A 290 -8.85 13.54 -15.46
N THR A 291 -9.60 14.65 -15.52
CA THR A 291 -10.87 14.72 -14.80
C THR A 291 -11.92 13.74 -15.35
N ARG A 292 -11.93 13.47 -16.66
CA ARG A 292 -12.86 12.51 -17.28
C ARG A 292 -12.49 11.06 -16.99
N GLY A 293 -11.19 10.73 -17.07
CA GLY A 293 -10.71 9.35 -16.91
C GLY A 293 -10.55 8.91 -15.46
N THR A 294 -10.25 9.85 -14.54
CA THR A 294 -9.92 9.50 -13.15
C THR A 294 -10.85 10.15 -12.12
N HIS A 295 -11.81 10.96 -12.52
CA HIS A 295 -12.68 11.73 -11.61
C HIS A 295 -11.93 12.69 -10.65
N ARG A 296 -10.63 12.94 -10.85
CA ARG A 296 -9.91 13.98 -10.11
C ARG A 296 -10.30 15.34 -10.62
N ARG A 297 -10.29 16.32 -9.73
CA ARG A 297 -10.66 17.70 -10.04
C ARG A 297 -9.48 18.42 -10.68
N PRO A 298 -9.70 19.21 -11.75
CA PRO A 298 -8.63 19.96 -12.38
C PRO A 298 -8.12 21.10 -11.47
N VAL A 299 -6.81 21.40 -11.57
CA VAL A 299 -6.20 22.56 -10.90
C VAL A 299 -6.33 23.85 -11.71
N LEU A 300 -6.71 23.75 -12.98
CA LEU A 300 -6.95 24.91 -13.84
C LEU A 300 -8.42 25.35 -13.75
N ALA A 301 -8.66 26.57 -13.34
CA ALA A 301 -10.02 27.14 -13.24
C ALA A 301 -10.76 27.19 -14.61
N SER A 302 -10.01 27.18 -15.72
CA SER A 302 -10.57 27.15 -17.08
C SER A 302 -11.09 25.77 -17.51
N VAL A 303 -10.79 24.72 -16.76
CA VAL A 303 -11.22 23.35 -17.04
C VAL A 303 -12.30 22.95 -16.04
N PRO A 304 -13.55 22.69 -16.47
CA PRO A 304 -14.60 22.24 -15.56
C PRO A 304 -14.33 20.80 -15.10
N PRO A 305 -14.71 20.43 -13.87
CA PRO A 305 -14.71 19.04 -13.41
C PRO A 305 -15.58 18.15 -14.30
N ALA A 306 -15.29 16.83 -14.28
CA ALA A 306 -16.09 15.86 -15.03
C ALA A 306 -17.59 15.90 -14.61
N PRO A 307 -18.51 15.56 -15.51
CA PRO A 307 -19.92 15.42 -15.18
C PRO A 307 -20.14 14.45 -14.00
N GLY A 308 -21.07 14.78 -13.11
CA GLY A 308 -21.39 13.96 -11.93
C GLY A 308 -20.50 14.22 -10.70
N LEU A 309 -19.49 15.08 -10.80
CA LEU A 309 -18.79 15.59 -9.63
C LEU A 309 -19.58 16.78 -9.03
N ASP A 310 -19.83 16.72 -7.73
CA ASP A 310 -20.49 17.82 -7.00
C ASP A 310 -19.59 19.06 -6.98
N THR A 311 -20.02 20.15 -7.59
CA THR A 311 -19.27 21.41 -7.69
C THR A 311 -19.50 22.37 -6.53
N SER A 312 -20.38 22.03 -5.58
CA SER A 312 -20.63 22.87 -4.42
C SER A 312 -19.37 23.03 -3.57
N ARG A 313 -19.13 24.24 -3.09
CA ARG A 313 -17.99 24.50 -2.21
C ARG A 313 -18.14 23.75 -0.90
N ARG A 314 -17.04 23.21 -0.41
CA ARG A 314 -16.92 22.61 0.92
C ARG A 314 -15.88 23.37 1.71
N ARG A 315 -16.04 23.34 3.03
CA ARG A 315 -15.00 23.82 3.92
C ARG A 315 -13.79 22.91 3.80
N GLU A 316 -12.63 23.50 3.52
CA GLU A 316 -11.37 22.76 3.60
C GLU A 316 -10.94 22.69 5.06
N LEU A 317 -10.66 21.50 5.52
CA LEU A 317 -10.14 21.24 6.86
C LEU A 317 -8.61 21.22 6.80
N PRO A 318 -7.92 22.04 7.62
CA PRO A 318 -6.48 22.07 7.61
C PRO A 318 -5.90 20.78 8.18
N SER A 319 -4.74 20.38 7.67
CA SER A 319 -3.89 19.35 8.28
C SER A 319 -3.48 19.76 9.71
N PRO A 320 -3.12 18.82 10.59
CA PRO A 320 -2.58 19.13 11.91
C PRO A 320 -1.42 20.13 11.81
N GLY A 321 -1.43 21.15 12.68
CA GLY A 321 -0.45 22.24 12.62
C GLY A 321 0.95 21.85 13.08
N THR A 322 1.10 20.74 13.80
CA THR A 322 2.37 20.26 14.34
C THR A 322 2.51 18.76 14.19
N ARG A 323 3.76 18.30 14.13
CA ARG A 323 4.08 16.87 14.11
C ARG A 323 3.55 16.16 15.36
N SER A 324 3.66 16.78 16.54
CA SER A 324 3.18 16.18 17.80
C SER A 324 1.69 15.84 17.76
N VAL A 325 0.84 16.73 17.22
CA VAL A 325 -0.60 16.49 17.10
C VAL A 325 -0.89 15.37 16.07
N ALA A 326 -0.15 15.36 14.96
CA ALA A 326 -0.29 14.31 13.95
C ALA A 326 0.12 12.94 14.50
N ASP A 327 1.31 12.86 15.13
CA ASP A 327 1.83 11.63 15.74
C ASP A 327 0.90 11.15 16.88
N GLY A 328 0.41 12.05 17.74
CA GLY A 328 -0.53 11.71 18.82
C GLY A 328 -1.89 11.20 18.29
N LEU A 329 -2.38 11.72 17.17
CA LEU A 329 -3.61 11.24 16.53
C LEU A 329 -3.41 9.85 15.90
N LEU A 330 -2.25 9.60 15.30
CA LEU A 330 -1.89 8.29 14.75
C LEU A 330 -1.69 7.26 15.86
N ASP A 331 -0.97 7.62 16.92
CA ASP A 331 -0.78 6.75 18.08
C ASP A 331 -2.12 6.36 18.73
N ALA A 332 -3.02 7.33 18.92
CA ALA A 332 -4.38 7.05 19.39
C ALA A 332 -5.13 6.08 18.47
N TYR A 333 -5.00 6.24 17.14
CA TYR A 333 -5.60 5.31 16.20
C TYR A 333 -5.03 3.89 16.36
N GLU A 334 -3.72 3.76 16.38
CA GLU A 334 -3.04 2.46 16.38
C GLU A 334 -3.28 1.68 17.67
N ASN A 335 -3.29 2.35 18.82
CA ASN A 335 -3.28 1.70 20.12
C ASN A 335 -4.62 1.72 20.86
N ASP A 336 -5.57 2.59 20.46
CA ASP A 336 -6.82 2.80 21.20
C ASP A 336 -8.09 2.74 20.34
N LEU A 337 -8.07 3.34 19.14
CA LEU A 337 -9.29 3.53 18.35
C LEU A 337 -9.60 2.36 17.43
N ARG A 338 -8.58 1.78 16.77
CA ARG A 338 -8.77 0.67 15.83
C ARG A 338 -9.12 -0.62 16.56
N ARG A 339 -9.72 -1.54 15.82
CA ARG A 339 -9.92 -2.91 16.31
C ARG A 339 -8.56 -3.61 16.47
N PRO A 340 -8.40 -4.50 17.47
CA PRO A 340 -7.19 -5.33 17.57
C PRO A 340 -6.98 -6.17 16.30
N SER A 341 -5.76 -6.61 16.06
CA SER A 341 -5.46 -7.57 15.00
C SER A 341 -5.20 -8.97 15.56
N ARG A 342 -5.45 -9.97 14.70
CA ARG A 342 -5.23 -11.37 14.98
C ARG A 342 -4.68 -12.05 13.74
N THR A 343 -3.41 -12.43 13.77
CA THR A 343 -2.73 -12.95 12.60
C THR A 343 -2.10 -14.32 12.87
N VAL A 344 -2.37 -15.27 11.97
CA VAL A 344 -1.65 -16.55 11.93
C VAL A 344 -0.60 -16.49 10.83
N TYR A 345 0.65 -16.60 11.21
CA TYR A 345 1.78 -16.73 10.30
C TYR A 345 2.03 -18.22 10.03
N VAL A 346 1.58 -18.70 8.89
CA VAL A 346 1.81 -20.07 8.38
C VAL A 346 3.15 -20.08 7.67
N LEU A 347 4.17 -20.64 8.33
CA LEU A 347 5.56 -20.47 7.96
C LEU A 347 6.12 -21.78 7.42
N ASP A 348 6.47 -21.79 6.15
CA ASP A 348 7.18 -22.90 5.56
C ASP A 348 8.54 -23.07 6.23
N THR A 349 8.75 -24.25 6.75
CA THR A 349 9.99 -24.73 7.34
C THR A 349 10.31 -26.14 6.82
N SER A 350 9.92 -26.44 5.57
CA SER A 350 10.28 -27.67 4.86
C SER A 350 11.78 -27.73 4.59
N GLY A 351 12.26 -28.86 4.06
CA GLY A 351 13.68 -29.07 3.80
C GLY A 351 14.27 -28.07 2.81
N SER A 352 13.50 -27.59 1.82
CA SER A 352 13.92 -26.56 0.85
C SER A 352 14.29 -25.23 1.47
N MET A 353 13.73 -24.93 2.63
CA MET A 353 14.01 -23.71 3.39
C MET A 353 15.38 -23.71 4.09
N GLU A 354 16.13 -24.81 4.10
CA GLU A 354 17.42 -24.88 4.79
C GLU A 354 18.41 -23.81 4.31
N GLY A 355 19.17 -23.24 5.25
CA GLY A 355 20.21 -22.25 4.97
C GLY A 355 19.70 -20.83 4.83
N GLU A 356 19.99 -20.18 3.70
CA GLU A 356 19.76 -18.75 3.47
C GLU A 356 18.27 -18.36 3.51
N ARG A 357 17.37 -19.21 2.99
CA ARG A 357 15.93 -18.95 2.95
C ARG A 357 15.35 -18.88 4.37
N LEU A 358 15.65 -19.85 5.21
CA LEU A 358 15.21 -19.86 6.61
C LEU A 358 15.84 -18.69 7.41
N ARG A 359 17.09 -18.35 7.13
CA ARG A 359 17.74 -17.19 7.76
C ARG A 359 17.01 -15.89 7.43
N ARG A 360 16.70 -15.65 6.16
CA ARG A 360 15.94 -14.46 5.70
C ARG A 360 14.54 -14.42 6.31
N LEU A 361 13.84 -15.55 6.40
CA LEU A 361 12.56 -15.65 7.09
C LEU A 361 12.67 -15.20 8.55
N LYS A 362 13.65 -15.73 9.28
CA LYS A 362 13.87 -15.37 10.69
C LYS A 362 14.21 -13.90 10.88
N GLU A 363 15.03 -13.34 10.00
CA GLU A 363 15.39 -11.91 10.03
C GLU A 363 14.18 -11.02 9.81
N ALA A 364 13.39 -11.31 8.78
CA ALA A 364 12.20 -10.54 8.46
C ALA A 364 11.13 -10.62 9.56
N LEU A 365 10.87 -11.80 10.13
CA LEU A 365 9.97 -11.94 11.29
C LEU A 365 10.51 -11.22 12.53
N THR A 366 11.82 -11.20 12.72
CA THR A 366 12.44 -10.49 13.85
C THR A 366 12.34 -8.98 13.65
N ALA A 367 12.56 -8.49 12.43
CA ALA A 367 12.35 -7.07 12.11
C ALA A 367 10.90 -6.64 12.34
N LEU A 368 9.95 -7.49 11.94
CA LEU A 368 8.51 -7.25 12.13
C LEU A 368 8.11 -7.08 13.60
N THR A 369 8.85 -7.68 14.56
CA THR A 369 8.54 -7.50 16.00
C THR A 369 8.67 -6.04 16.47
N GLY A 370 9.44 -5.21 15.75
CA GLY A 370 9.52 -3.76 16.01
C GLY A 370 8.28 -2.97 15.57
N ASP A 371 7.45 -3.55 14.70
CA ASP A 371 6.27 -2.91 14.12
C ASP A 371 4.95 -3.45 14.71
N PHE A 372 5.00 -4.44 15.61
CA PHE A 372 3.79 -4.92 16.28
C PHE A 372 3.24 -3.84 17.22
N ARG A 373 1.94 -3.66 17.11
CA ARG A 373 1.17 -2.69 17.88
C ARG A 373 0.62 -3.34 19.12
N ASP A 374 0.23 -2.52 20.07
CA ASP A 374 -0.50 -2.99 21.24
C ASP A 374 -1.79 -3.71 20.83
N ARG A 375 -2.17 -4.73 21.60
CA ARG A 375 -3.38 -5.53 21.42
C ARG A 375 -3.38 -6.42 20.16
N GLU A 376 -2.21 -6.90 19.73
CA GLU A 376 -2.10 -7.87 18.65
C GLU A 376 -1.96 -9.31 19.16
N GLU A 377 -2.71 -10.21 18.54
CA GLU A 377 -2.57 -11.67 18.72
C GLU A 377 -1.82 -12.23 17.52
N VAL A 378 -0.63 -12.74 17.76
CA VAL A 378 0.29 -13.29 16.76
C VAL A 378 0.45 -14.77 17.00
N THR A 379 0.02 -15.60 16.05
CA THR A 379 0.24 -17.05 16.09
C THR A 379 1.31 -17.43 15.07
N LEU A 380 2.34 -18.11 15.51
CA LEU A 380 3.35 -18.74 14.66
C LEU A 380 2.97 -20.21 14.45
N MET A 381 2.87 -20.63 13.20
CA MET A 381 2.50 -21.98 12.76
C MET A 381 3.52 -22.50 11.73
N PRO A 382 4.72 -22.90 12.18
CA PRO A 382 5.70 -23.53 11.29
C PRO A 382 5.21 -24.88 10.82
N PHE A 383 5.39 -25.16 9.51
CA PHE A 383 5.00 -26.43 8.91
C PHE A 383 6.12 -27.03 8.04
N GLY A 384 6.00 -28.31 7.72
CA GLY A 384 6.74 -29.10 6.75
C GLY A 384 5.78 -30.13 6.18
N THR A 385 6.03 -31.44 6.36
CA THR A 385 5.09 -32.53 6.03
C THR A 385 3.74 -32.36 6.78
N ASP A 386 3.74 -31.69 7.91
CA ASP A 386 2.57 -31.27 8.68
C ASP A 386 2.89 -30.02 9.51
N VAL A 387 1.90 -29.44 10.19
CA VAL A 387 2.10 -28.37 11.17
C VAL A 387 2.93 -28.90 12.35
N LYS A 388 4.09 -28.31 12.58
CA LYS A 388 5.04 -28.75 13.61
C LYS A 388 4.65 -28.27 15.01
N ARG A 389 4.11 -27.05 15.07
CA ARG A 389 3.74 -26.38 16.33
C ARG A 389 2.76 -25.25 16.05
N VAL A 390 1.95 -24.91 17.04
CA VAL A 390 1.11 -23.71 17.04
C VAL A 390 1.40 -22.95 18.33
N THR A 391 1.92 -21.73 18.22
CA THR A 391 2.25 -20.90 19.39
C THR A 391 1.64 -19.52 19.22
N THR A 392 0.81 -19.10 20.16
CA THR A 392 0.15 -17.80 20.15
C THR A 392 0.76 -16.88 21.21
N HIS A 393 1.09 -15.66 20.80
CA HIS A 393 1.57 -14.57 21.63
C HIS A 393 0.60 -13.39 21.53
N VAL A 394 0.42 -12.70 22.64
CA VAL A 394 -0.36 -11.45 22.70
C VAL A 394 0.60 -10.32 23.06
N VAL A 395 0.58 -9.27 22.24
CA VAL A 395 1.27 -8.01 22.58
C VAL A 395 0.31 -7.20 23.44
N ASP A 396 0.51 -7.29 24.77
CA ASP A 396 -0.34 -6.62 25.75
C ASP A 396 0.17 -5.19 26.00
N PRO A 397 -0.68 -4.15 25.94
CA PRO A 397 -0.29 -2.78 26.27
C PRO A 397 0.37 -2.62 27.66
N ALA A 398 0.00 -3.48 28.62
CA ALA A 398 0.58 -3.44 29.96
C ALA A 398 2.00 -4.04 30.04
N ASP A 399 2.30 -5.02 29.17
CA ASP A 399 3.62 -5.68 29.06
C ASP A 399 3.89 -6.14 27.62
N PRO A 400 4.13 -5.23 26.68
CA PRO A 400 4.36 -5.59 25.28
C PRO A 400 5.63 -6.43 25.08
N ARG A 401 6.65 -6.25 25.93
CA ARG A 401 7.93 -6.96 25.81
C ARG A 401 7.77 -8.47 25.95
N SER A 402 6.93 -8.93 26.85
CA SER A 402 6.71 -10.38 27.07
C SER A 402 6.25 -11.07 25.79
N GLY A 403 5.26 -10.50 25.07
CA GLY A 403 4.78 -11.01 23.79
C GLY A 403 5.87 -10.96 22.70
N LEU A 404 6.55 -9.83 22.55
CA LEU A 404 7.59 -9.61 21.53
C LEU A 404 8.79 -10.54 21.73
N ASP A 405 9.25 -10.72 22.99
CA ASP A 405 10.34 -11.65 23.34
C ASP A 405 9.93 -13.11 23.06
N GLY A 406 8.67 -13.45 23.29
CA GLY A 406 8.10 -14.76 22.95
C GLY A 406 8.17 -15.02 21.45
N ILE A 407 7.66 -14.12 20.63
CA ILE A 407 7.69 -14.18 19.16
C ILE A 407 9.14 -14.32 18.67
N SER A 408 10.05 -13.47 19.17
CA SER A 408 11.47 -13.49 18.80
C SER A 408 12.17 -14.81 19.16
N ARG A 409 11.84 -15.38 20.31
CA ARG A 409 12.39 -16.66 20.76
C ARG A 409 11.92 -17.80 19.87
N ASP A 410 10.62 -17.88 19.59
CA ASP A 410 10.05 -18.91 18.74
C ASP A 410 10.53 -18.80 17.30
N THR A 411 10.64 -17.59 16.75
CA THR A 411 11.22 -17.33 15.41
C THR A 411 12.65 -17.87 15.33
N ARG A 412 13.51 -17.60 16.33
CA ARG A 412 14.89 -18.10 16.34
C ARG A 412 14.97 -19.62 16.42
N SER A 413 13.99 -20.28 17.05
CA SER A 413 13.94 -21.73 17.22
C SER A 413 13.49 -22.50 15.98
N LEU A 414 13.03 -21.84 14.89
CA LEU A 414 12.58 -22.50 13.67
C LEU A 414 13.71 -23.35 13.06
N THR A 415 13.37 -24.55 12.58
CA THR A 415 14.29 -25.46 11.90
C THR A 415 13.67 -26.02 10.64
N ALA A 416 14.44 -26.11 9.55
CA ALA A 416 13.99 -26.67 8.28
C ALA A 416 14.01 -28.21 8.34
N GLN A 417 12.88 -28.84 7.97
CA GLN A 417 12.74 -30.30 7.85
C GLN A 417 11.39 -30.70 7.26
N GLY A 418 11.34 -31.79 6.52
CA GLY A 418 10.13 -32.41 5.95
C GLY A 418 9.76 -31.86 4.58
N ASP A 419 8.63 -32.34 4.05
CA ASP A 419 8.02 -31.92 2.79
C ASP A 419 7.17 -30.65 2.98
N THR A 420 6.39 -30.24 1.96
CA THR A 420 5.69 -28.96 1.96
C THR A 420 4.18 -29.19 1.88
N ALA A 421 3.46 -29.10 3.03
CA ALA A 421 2.00 -29.30 3.12
C ALA A 421 1.25 -27.96 3.27
N ILE A 422 1.20 -27.17 2.19
CA ILE A 422 0.61 -25.80 2.19
C ILE A 422 -0.86 -25.84 2.58
N TYR A 423 -1.67 -26.58 1.83
CA TYR A 423 -3.13 -26.56 1.97
C TYR A 423 -3.60 -27.14 3.30
N THR A 424 -3.01 -28.26 3.73
CA THR A 424 -3.27 -28.85 5.06
C THR A 424 -2.95 -27.85 6.18
N SER A 425 -1.88 -27.07 6.03
CA SER A 425 -1.50 -26.05 7.01
C SER A 425 -2.45 -24.86 7.02
N LEU A 426 -2.98 -24.45 5.87
CA LEU A 426 -4.01 -23.42 5.79
C LEU A 426 -5.33 -23.88 6.42
N GLU A 427 -5.78 -25.11 6.17
CA GLU A 427 -6.97 -25.68 6.83
C GLU A 427 -6.84 -25.62 8.35
N LYS A 428 -5.69 -26.06 8.90
CA LYS A 428 -5.39 -25.99 10.33
C LYS A 428 -5.34 -24.55 10.87
N ALA A 429 -4.87 -23.59 10.07
CA ALA A 429 -4.89 -22.17 10.44
C ALA A 429 -6.31 -21.63 10.57
N TYR A 430 -7.21 -21.97 9.63
CA TYR A 430 -8.63 -21.62 9.72
C TYR A 430 -9.31 -22.28 10.92
N ASP A 431 -8.99 -23.53 11.22
CA ASP A 431 -9.53 -24.26 12.39
C ASP A 431 -9.05 -23.64 13.70
N HIS A 432 -7.76 -23.25 13.78
CA HIS A 432 -7.19 -22.56 14.93
C HIS A 432 -7.86 -21.21 15.18
N LEU A 433 -8.11 -20.45 14.13
CA LEU A 433 -8.78 -19.14 14.23
C LEU A 433 -10.25 -19.26 14.70
N GLY A 434 -10.95 -20.32 14.32
CA GLY A 434 -12.32 -20.57 14.72
C GLY A 434 -13.29 -19.46 14.31
N GLY A 435 -14.35 -19.25 15.08
CA GLY A 435 -15.35 -18.21 14.87
C GLY A 435 -14.82 -16.79 15.13
N GLY A 436 -15.39 -15.81 14.44
CA GLY A 436 -14.92 -14.42 14.46
C GLY A 436 -14.91 -13.80 15.86
N ARG A 437 -13.80 -13.18 16.20
CA ARG A 437 -13.65 -12.20 17.28
C ARG A 437 -13.80 -10.79 16.69
N ASP A 438 -14.03 -9.80 17.53
CA ASP A 438 -14.02 -8.40 17.10
C ASP A 438 -12.59 -7.90 16.88
N ALA A 439 -11.94 -8.44 15.86
CA ALA A 439 -10.55 -8.17 15.49
C ALA A 439 -10.38 -8.21 13.96
N PHE A 440 -9.39 -7.52 13.43
CA PHE A 440 -8.91 -7.74 12.07
C PHE A 440 -8.15 -9.06 12.04
N THR A 441 -8.77 -10.07 11.42
CA THR A 441 -8.22 -11.43 11.39
C THR A 441 -7.67 -11.75 10.02
N SER A 442 -6.46 -12.31 9.95
CA SER A 442 -5.79 -12.68 8.69
C SER A 442 -4.86 -13.89 8.86
N ILE A 443 -4.53 -14.52 7.74
CA ILE A 443 -3.51 -15.55 7.63
C ILE A 443 -2.43 -15.02 6.69
N VAL A 444 -1.17 -15.09 7.11
CA VAL A 444 0.00 -14.81 6.27
C VAL A 444 0.68 -16.13 5.97
N LEU A 445 0.70 -16.52 4.70
CA LEU A 445 1.37 -17.73 4.23
C LEU A 445 2.72 -17.35 3.63
N MET A 446 3.78 -17.96 4.12
CA MET A 446 5.10 -17.82 3.52
C MET A 446 5.66 -19.17 3.14
N THR A 447 5.95 -19.38 1.87
CA THR A 447 6.53 -20.60 1.32
C THR A 447 7.53 -20.30 0.21
N ASP A 448 8.54 -21.14 0.05
CA ASP A 448 9.55 -21.10 -1.02
C ASP A 448 9.38 -22.19 -2.06
N GLY A 449 8.37 -23.06 -1.91
CA GLY A 449 8.14 -24.26 -2.74
C GLY A 449 6.69 -24.39 -3.19
N GLU A 450 6.45 -25.49 -3.88
CA GLU A 450 5.14 -25.98 -4.29
C GLU A 450 4.58 -26.93 -3.22
N ASN A 451 3.26 -27.14 -3.21
CA ASN A 451 2.64 -28.14 -2.34
C ASN A 451 3.05 -29.54 -2.78
N THR A 452 3.72 -30.30 -1.92
CA THR A 452 4.21 -31.65 -2.20
C THR A 452 3.58 -32.73 -1.33
N GLU A 453 2.83 -32.35 -0.30
CA GLU A 453 2.26 -33.27 0.68
C GLU A 453 0.88 -32.80 1.18
N GLY A 454 0.05 -33.74 1.62
CA GLY A 454 -1.23 -33.50 2.25
C GLY A 454 -2.35 -33.13 1.27
N ALA A 455 -3.25 -32.23 1.68
CA ALA A 455 -4.35 -31.74 0.87
C ALA A 455 -3.85 -31.03 -0.39
N ASP A 456 -4.60 -31.11 -1.49
CA ASP A 456 -4.33 -30.40 -2.74
C ASP A 456 -5.20 -29.12 -2.88
N ALA A 457 -5.01 -28.40 -3.98
CA ALA A 457 -5.77 -27.17 -4.27
C ALA A 457 -7.29 -27.41 -4.30
N ALA A 458 -7.74 -28.54 -4.88
CA ALA A 458 -9.16 -28.87 -4.97
C ALA A 458 -9.75 -29.26 -3.61
N ASP A 459 -8.96 -29.89 -2.74
CA ASP A 459 -9.34 -30.16 -1.35
C ASP A 459 -9.53 -28.85 -0.58
N PHE A 460 -8.59 -27.92 -0.71
CA PHE A 460 -8.67 -26.61 -0.08
C PHE A 460 -9.86 -25.77 -0.59
N ASP A 461 -10.14 -25.80 -1.90
CA ASP A 461 -11.30 -25.11 -2.47
C ASP A 461 -12.60 -25.64 -1.87
N ARG A 462 -12.73 -26.96 -1.69
CA ARG A 462 -13.90 -27.57 -1.02
C ARG A 462 -13.96 -27.19 0.44
N PHE A 463 -12.83 -27.25 1.16
CA PHE A 463 -12.76 -26.84 2.56
C PHE A 463 -13.19 -25.39 2.72
N TYR A 464 -12.58 -24.45 1.96
CA TYR A 464 -12.92 -23.04 2.01
C TYR A 464 -14.37 -22.77 1.62
N GLY A 465 -14.89 -23.48 0.61
CA GLY A 465 -16.30 -23.44 0.24
C GLY A 465 -17.27 -23.87 1.34
N SER A 466 -16.83 -24.75 2.25
CA SER A 466 -17.60 -25.21 3.41
C SER A 466 -17.63 -24.22 4.58
N LEU A 467 -16.68 -23.26 4.60
CA LEU A 467 -16.61 -22.24 5.65
C LEU A 467 -17.82 -21.30 5.59
N SER A 468 -18.28 -20.88 6.74
CA SER A 468 -19.42 -19.97 6.87
C SER A 468 -19.13 -18.79 7.79
N GLY A 469 -19.94 -17.73 7.68
CA GLY A 469 -19.87 -16.56 8.55
C GLY A 469 -18.48 -15.89 8.51
N ALA A 470 -18.03 -15.46 9.69
CA ALA A 470 -16.79 -14.71 9.84
C ALA A 470 -15.52 -15.49 9.42
N ARG A 471 -15.54 -16.83 9.42
CA ARG A 471 -14.40 -17.65 8.98
C ARG A 471 -14.12 -17.47 7.48
N ARG A 472 -15.17 -17.39 6.67
CA ARG A 472 -15.04 -17.18 5.21
C ARG A 472 -14.54 -15.78 4.85
N GLU A 473 -14.61 -14.85 5.78
CA GLU A 473 -14.12 -13.47 5.57
C GLU A 473 -12.62 -13.30 5.89
N ILE A 474 -11.96 -14.33 6.43
CA ILE A 474 -10.55 -14.28 6.79
C ILE A 474 -9.69 -14.42 5.53
N PRO A 475 -8.92 -13.37 5.13
CA PRO A 475 -8.06 -13.44 3.97
C PRO A 475 -6.78 -14.20 4.24
N VAL A 476 -6.24 -14.84 3.20
CA VAL A 476 -4.87 -15.33 3.18
C VAL A 476 -4.02 -14.36 2.36
N PHE A 477 -2.88 -13.94 2.91
CA PHE A 477 -1.87 -13.12 2.26
C PHE A 477 -0.63 -13.97 1.97
N PRO A 478 -0.55 -14.61 0.79
CA PRO A 478 0.64 -15.37 0.43
C PRO A 478 1.81 -14.44 0.12
N ILE A 479 2.99 -14.80 0.58
CA ILE A 479 4.27 -14.17 0.23
C ILE A 479 5.03 -15.13 -0.67
N LEU A 480 5.20 -14.74 -1.94
CA LEU A 480 5.98 -15.46 -2.93
C LEU A 480 7.47 -15.27 -2.64
N PHE A 481 8.10 -16.33 -2.20
CA PHE A 481 9.49 -16.37 -1.79
C PHE A 481 10.20 -17.56 -2.44
N GLY A 482 11.47 -17.44 -2.85
CA GLY A 482 12.16 -18.52 -3.52
C GLY A 482 11.57 -18.90 -4.88
N ASP A 483 11.40 -20.20 -5.11
CA ASP A 483 10.96 -20.79 -6.38
C ASP A 483 9.47 -21.19 -6.38
N SER A 484 8.67 -20.68 -5.44
CA SER A 484 7.24 -21.01 -5.28
C SER A 484 6.44 -20.79 -6.56
N ASP A 485 5.40 -21.60 -6.78
CA ASP A 485 4.45 -21.40 -7.87
C ASP A 485 3.59 -20.15 -7.65
N ARG A 486 3.79 -19.17 -8.52
CA ARG A 486 3.01 -17.93 -8.50
C ARG A 486 1.52 -18.13 -8.74
N ALA A 487 1.15 -19.08 -9.60
CA ALA A 487 -0.25 -19.33 -9.97
C ALA A 487 -1.00 -19.96 -8.79
N GLU A 488 -0.37 -20.90 -8.11
CA GLU A 488 -0.90 -21.54 -6.89
C GLU A 488 -1.15 -20.50 -5.77
N LEU A 489 -0.16 -19.68 -5.47
CA LEU A 489 -0.28 -18.66 -4.44
C LEU A 489 -1.26 -17.53 -4.81
N ALA A 490 -1.36 -17.19 -6.10
CA ALA A 490 -2.35 -16.23 -6.59
C ALA A 490 -3.77 -16.79 -6.44
N HIS A 491 -3.98 -18.08 -6.73
CA HIS A 491 -5.27 -18.76 -6.54
C HIS A 491 -5.72 -18.71 -5.07
N ILE A 492 -4.83 -19.03 -4.12
CA ILE A 492 -5.13 -18.92 -2.68
C ILE A 492 -5.55 -17.50 -2.31
N ALA A 493 -4.81 -16.49 -2.78
CA ALA A 493 -5.12 -15.10 -2.49
C ALA A 493 -6.48 -14.68 -3.07
N GLU A 494 -6.77 -15.05 -4.32
CA GLU A 494 -8.02 -14.72 -4.99
C GLU A 494 -9.22 -15.40 -4.34
N LEU A 495 -9.11 -16.68 -4.06
CA LEU A 495 -10.17 -17.47 -3.40
C LEU A 495 -10.56 -16.88 -2.06
N THR A 496 -9.58 -16.47 -1.25
CA THR A 496 -9.79 -16.02 0.13
C THR A 496 -10.01 -14.50 0.27
N GLY A 497 -9.96 -13.76 -0.85
CA GLY A 497 -10.08 -12.29 -0.85
C GLY A 497 -8.85 -11.58 -0.29
N GLY A 498 -7.70 -12.25 -0.24
CA GLY A 498 -6.41 -11.68 0.11
C GLY A 498 -5.66 -11.10 -1.08
N ARG A 499 -4.34 -10.96 -0.92
CA ARG A 499 -3.45 -10.44 -1.95
C ARG A 499 -2.10 -11.17 -1.92
N LEU A 500 -1.56 -11.49 -3.10
CA LEU A 500 -0.22 -12.06 -3.25
C LEU A 500 0.85 -10.95 -3.18
N PHE A 501 1.89 -11.18 -2.39
CA PHE A 501 3.07 -10.31 -2.27
C PHE A 501 4.29 -11.01 -2.87
N ASP A 502 5.03 -10.33 -3.77
CA ASP A 502 6.20 -10.90 -4.45
C ASP A 502 7.51 -10.39 -3.83
N ALA A 503 8.03 -11.13 -2.85
CA ALA A 503 9.29 -10.81 -2.17
C ALA A 503 10.55 -11.20 -2.98
N ARG A 504 10.42 -11.80 -4.15
CA ARG A 504 11.57 -12.09 -5.05
C ARG A 504 12.07 -10.82 -5.74
N LYS A 505 11.15 -9.85 -5.96
CA LYS A 505 11.44 -8.54 -6.62
C LYS A 505 11.67 -7.41 -5.63
N GLY A 506 11.32 -7.60 -4.35
CA GLY A 506 11.43 -6.65 -3.27
C GLY A 506 12.13 -7.22 -2.04
N SER A 507 12.09 -6.51 -0.91
CA SER A 507 12.51 -7.06 0.38
C SER A 507 11.35 -7.87 0.98
N LEU A 508 11.69 -8.90 1.73
CA LEU A 508 10.72 -9.65 2.52
C LEU A 508 10.11 -8.76 3.62
N ASP A 509 10.93 -7.88 4.20
CA ASP A 509 10.47 -6.88 5.18
C ASP A 509 9.40 -5.97 4.57
N GLY A 510 9.61 -5.48 3.33
CA GLY A 510 8.62 -4.66 2.64
C GLY A 510 7.30 -5.38 2.36
N ALA A 511 7.31 -6.70 2.11
CA ALA A 511 6.09 -7.49 1.98
C ALA A 511 5.33 -7.57 3.31
N PHE A 512 6.03 -7.81 4.42
CA PHE A 512 5.41 -7.81 5.75
C PHE A 512 4.89 -6.43 6.14
N GLU A 513 5.66 -5.35 5.92
CA GLU A 513 5.20 -3.98 6.16
C GLU A 513 3.91 -3.67 5.37
N GLU A 514 3.81 -4.11 4.11
CA GLU A 514 2.62 -3.89 3.30
C GLU A 514 1.40 -4.69 3.81
N ILE A 515 1.61 -5.94 4.26
CA ILE A 515 0.57 -6.78 4.86
C ILE A 515 0.01 -6.13 6.14
N ARG A 516 0.86 -5.47 6.93
CA ARG A 516 0.44 -4.74 8.14
C ARG A 516 -0.67 -3.70 7.88
N GLY A 517 -0.71 -3.12 6.69
CA GLY A 517 -1.80 -2.21 6.28
C GLY A 517 -3.16 -2.89 6.13
N TYR A 518 -3.23 -4.22 6.10
CA TYR A 518 -4.46 -5.01 6.02
C TYR A 518 -4.89 -5.60 7.38
N GLN A 519 -4.11 -5.36 8.42
CA GLN A 519 -4.28 -5.82 9.80
C GLN A 519 -4.60 -4.63 10.75
#